data_1cfced5d1eb24cbb0c669ebe79163e8c
#
_entry.id   1cfced5d1eb24cbb0c669ebe79163e8c
#
_cell.length_a   1.000
_cell.length_b   1.000
_cell.length_c   1.000
_cell.angle_alpha   90.00
_cell.angle_beta   90.00
_cell.angle_gamma   90.00
#
_symmetry.space_group_name_H-M   'P 1'
#
loop_
_entity.id
_entity.type
_entity.pdbx_description
1 polymer ?
#
loop_
_entity_poly.entity_id
_entity_poly.type
_entity_poly.pdbx_seq_one_letter_code
_entity_poly.pdbx_strand_id
1 'polypeptide(L)'
;KGVKTFALGYVGYGNTRNYQNLATAGGTKTPLFADDEDQLLQQLTYAIKQVLQSRLTFTAPVIMPDMTSGDSIYQAVFNYKKDHQWQGRLLRYKLKADGTVGAKQWDSGEKLEARAADTRNIWTVSANLPAGLNNFVAANQSVLRSELYLGGTMGTVADATNLINFTRGIDSYDEDLDGSTTDERWKLADIYNSTPALVNNPSSGMDTADKNSDDFYRSQNGYKAFKDRWKARATTILAGSNGGMLHAFSNADGSEKWAFIPPSLIPKLRGVSSGKANKTNSIYGVDGSPVVKDIYHNGAWKTVVVFGMGEGEHSYSALDITNIDAPK
;
A
#
# COMPACT_ATOMS: atom_id res chain seq x y z
N LYS A 1 10.41 5.43 -15.45
CA LYS A 1 9.54 5.07 -16.58
C LYS A 1 9.30 6.34 -17.38
N GLY A 2 9.57 6.32 -18.73
CA GLY A 2 9.26 7.47 -19.58
C GLY A 2 7.74 7.67 -19.72
N VAL A 3 7.35 8.92 -19.91
CA VAL A 3 5.96 9.27 -20.26
C VAL A 3 5.62 8.63 -21.59
N LYS A 4 4.48 7.94 -21.70
CA LYS A 4 3.97 7.46 -22.98
C LYS A 4 3.16 8.55 -23.65
N THR A 5 3.49 8.88 -24.88
CA THR A 5 2.79 9.87 -25.70
C THR A 5 2.09 9.18 -26.84
N PHE A 6 0.78 9.33 -26.95
CA PHE A 6 0.01 8.87 -28.09
C PHE A 6 -0.03 10.00 -29.14
N ALA A 7 0.43 9.69 -30.33
CA ALA A 7 0.31 10.60 -31.47
C ALA A 7 -0.96 10.24 -32.25
N LEU A 8 -1.90 11.20 -32.36
CA LEU A 8 -3.17 11.00 -33.04
C LEU A 8 -3.30 12.02 -34.17
N GLY A 9 -3.56 11.55 -35.39
CA GLY A 9 -3.92 12.36 -36.55
C GLY A 9 -5.42 12.28 -36.80
N TYR A 10 -6.07 13.42 -37.02
CA TYR A 10 -7.47 13.53 -37.31
C TYR A 10 -7.70 14.34 -38.57
N VAL A 11 -8.44 13.85 -39.49
CA VAL A 11 -8.80 14.38 -40.81
C VAL A 11 -7.73 15.18 -41.51
N GLY A 12 -7.24 14.74 -42.66
CA GLY A 12 -6.24 15.45 -43.42
C GLY A 12 -4.84 15.56 -42.77
N TYR A 13 -4.45 14.58 -42.02
CA TYR A 13 -3.23 14.55 -41.18
C TYR A 13 -1.91 14.56 -41.96
N GLY A 14 -1.89 14.85 -43.23
CA GLY A 14 -0.68 15.15 -44.03
C GLY A 14 0.45 14.11 -43.92
N ASN A 15 1.62 14.51 -43.44
CA ASN A 15 2.80 13.64 -43.40
C ASN A 15 2.76 12.65 -42.22
N THR A 16 2.34 11.43 -42.49
CA THR A 16 2.23 10.33 -41.48
C THR A 16 3.57 9.97 -40.83
N ARG A 17 4.69 10.28 -41.45
CA ARG A 17 6.02 10.03 -40.89
C ARG A 17 6.30 10.84 -39.64
N ASN A 18 5.75 12.05 -39.53
CA ASN A 18 5.91 12.87 -38.33
C ASN A 18 5.17 12.25 -37.16
N TYR A 19 3.95 11.72 -37.38
CA TYR A 19 3.19 11.00 -36.34
C TYR A 19 3.90 9.72 -35.92
N GLN A 20 4.52 8.99 -36.88
CA GLN A 20 5.30 7.80 -36.59
C GLN A 20 6.52 8.13 -35.72
N ASN A 21 7.22 9.21 -36.02
CA ASN A 21 8.39 9.66 -35.26
C ASN A 21 7.94 10.06 -33.81
N LEU A 22 6.84 10.79 -33.67
CA LEU A 22 6.29 11.19 -32.37
C LEU A 22 5.86 9.97 -31.54
N ALA A 23 5.14 9.02 -32.14
CA ALA A 23 4.72 7.79 -31.47
C ALA A 23 5.92 6.94 -31.01
N THR A 24 6.95 6.85 -31.87
CA THR A 24 8.18 6.11 -31.55
C THR A 24 8.95 6.78 -30.42
N ALA A 25 9.17 8.10 -30.50
CA ALA A 25 9.82 8.88 -29.43
C ALA A 25 9.00 8.88 -28.13
N GLY A 26 7.68 8.90 -28.26
CA GLY A 26 6.74 8.84 -27.12
C GLY A 26 6.51 7.43 -26.55
N GLY A 27 7.20 6.40 -27.05
CA GLY A 27 7.15 5.04 -26.50
C GLY A 27 5.88 4.24 -26.80
N THR A 28 4.97 4.74 -27.67
CA THR A 28 3.77 4.02 -28.10
C THR A 28 3.97 3.25 -29.41
N LYS A 29 5.06 3.56 -30.13
CA LYS A 29 5.53 2.93 -31.37
C LYS A 29 4.63 3.12 -32.59
N THR A 30 3.33 3.16 -32.44
CA THR A 30 2.36 3.27 -33.53
C THR A 30 1.47 4.48 -33.32
N PRO A 31 1.35 5.38 -34.33
CA PRO A 31 0.42 6.50 -34.28
C PRO A 31 -1.01 6.01 -34.51
N LEU A 32 -1.98 6.76 -34.05
CA LEU A 32 -3.40 6.55 -34.23
C LEU A 32 -3.92 7.51 -35.30
N PHE A 33 -4.80 7.05 -36.20
CA PHE A 33 -5.40 7.88 -37.22
C PHE A 33 -6.92 7.73 -37.20
N ALA A 34 -7.64 8.83 -37.46
CA ALA A 34 -9.07 8.86 -37.54
C ALA A 34 -9.50 9.84 -38.65
N ASP A 35 -10.37 9.39 -39.54
CA ASP A 35 -10.91 10.18 -40.67
C ASP A 35 -12.28 10.76 -40.37
N ASP A 36 -12.96 10.26 -39.36
CA ASP A 36 -14.30 10.69 -38.92
C ASP A 36 -14.44 10.65 -37.40
N GLU A 37 -15.57 11.10 -36.85
CA GLU A 37 -15.83 11.19 -35.42
C GLU A 37 -15.88 9.81 -34.73
N ASP A 38 -16.45 8.80 -35.39
CA ASP A 38 -16.59 7.45 -34.86
C ASP A 38 -15.20 6.79 -34.72
N GLN A 39 -14.34 6.95 -35.73
CA GLN A 39 -12.97 6.50 -35.66
C GLN A 39 -12.18 7.26 -34.59
N LEU A 40 -12.39 8.59 -34.47
CA LEU A 40 -11.74 9.37 -33.43
C LEU A 40 -12.13 8.84 -32.04
N LEU A 41 -13.41 8.58 -31.80
CA LEU A 41 -13.87 8.00 -30.55
C LEU A 41 -13.26 6.63 -30.28
N GLN A 42 -13.15 5.78 -31.33
CA GLN A 42 -12.50 4.46 -31.21
C GLN A 42 -11.01 4.60 -30.85
N GLN A 43 -10.27 5.49 -31.51
CA GLN A 43 -8.84 5.69 -31.26
C GLN A 43 -8.59 6.30 -29.87
N LEU A 44 -9.39 7.26 -29.43
CA LEU A 44 -9.34 7.82 -28.09
C LEU A 44 -9.65 6.75 -27.05
N THR A 45 -10.70 5.95 -27.27
CA THR A 45 -11.05 4.84 -26.39
C THR A 45 -9.92 3.81 -26.28
N TYR A 46 -9.28 3.48 -27.41
CA TYR A 46 -8.11 2.61 -27.42
C TYR A 46 -6.96 3.20 -26.60
N ALA A 47 -6.61 4.48 -26.81
CA ALA A 47 -5.54 5.14 -26.07
C ALA A 47 -5.83 5.15 -24.55
N ILE A 48 -7.07 5.50 -24.17
CA ILE A 48 -7.51 5.48 -22.76
C ILE A 48 -7.42 4.07 -22.18
N LYS A 49 -7.88 3.03 -22.89
CA LYS A 49 -7.75 1.64 -22.45
C LYS A 49 -6.29 1.24 -22.22
N GLN A 50 -5.37 1.67 -23.10
CA GLN A 50 -3.92 1.41 -22.92
C GLN A 50 -3.37 2.09 -21.67
N VAL A 51 -3.82 3.30 -21.34
CA VAL A 51 -3.45 3.99 -20.10
C VAL A 51 -4.03 3.27 -18.89
N LEU A 52 -5.31 2.92 -18.92
CA LEU A 52 -6.01 2.24 -17.82
C LEU A 52 -5.46 0.83 -17.55
N GLN A 53 -4.94 0.14 -18.57
CA GLN A 53 -4.28 -1.15 -18.43
C GLN A 53 -2.83 -1.04 -17.92
N SER A 54 -2.25 0.17 -17.94
CA SER A 54 -0.92 0.38 -17.38
C SER A 54 -0.97 0.44 -15.86
N ARG A 55 0.06 -0.11 -15.21
CA ARG A 55 0.23 0.06 -13.76
C ARG A 55 0.57 1.52 -13.46
N LEU A 56 -0.20 2.14 -12.59
CA LEU A 56 -0.01 3.52 -12.18
C LEU A 56 0.83 3.60 -10.89
N THR A 57 1.57 4.68 -10.73
CA THR A 57 2.30 4.99 -9.50
C THR A 57 2.34 6.50 -9.30
N PHE A 58 2.03 6.94 -8.09
CA PHE A 58 2.13 8.34 -7.66
C PHE A 58 3.13 8.51 -6.51
N THR A 59 3.72 7.40 -6.04
CA THR A 59 4.77 7.43 -5.02
C THR A 59 6.16 7.43 -5.65
N ALA A 60 7.10 8.13 -5.04
CA ALA A 60 8.50 8.03 -5.41
C ALA A 60 9.05 6.63 -5.08
N PRO A 61 9.87 6.02 -5.95
CA PRO A 61 10.58 4.79 -5.60
C PRO A 61 11.52 5.04 -4.42
N VAL A 62 11.51 4.14 -3.45
CA VAL A 62 12.45 4.16 -2.32
C VAL A 62 13.67 3.32 -2.67
N ILE A 63 14.84 3.95 -2.66
CA ILE A 63 16.13 3.28 -2.86
C ILE A 63 16.74 3.03 -1.49
N MET A 64 17.14 1.80 -1.25
CA MET A 64 17.88 1.43 -0.05
C MET A 64 19.20 0.78 -0.43
N PRO A 65 20.34 1.37 -0.04
CA PRO A 65 21.60 0.66 -0.05
C PRO A 65 21.55 -0.45 1.02
N ASP A 66 21.60 -1.69 0.58
CA ASP A 66 21.76 -2.82 1.48
C ASP A 66 23.24 -3.18 1.54
N MET A 67 23.86 -2.93 2.68
CA MET A 67 25.28 -3.21 2.88
C MET A 67 25.60 -4.72 2.87
N THR A 68 24.58 -5.58 2.95
CA THR A 68 24.78 -7.04 3.03
C THR A 68 24.38 -7.79 1.77
N SER A 69 23.46 -7.25 0.95
CA SER A 69 22.90 -7.96 -0.22
C SER A 69 22.78 -7.11 -1.49
N GLY A 70 23.39 -5.92 -1.50
CA GLY A 70 23.31 -4.98 -2.61
C GLY A 70 22.07 -4.08 -2.55
N ASP A 71 22.04 -3.09 -3.44
CA ASP A 71 21.01 -2.08 -3.45
C ASP A 71 19.66 -2.63 -3.91
N SER A 72 18.60 -2.11 -3.32
CA SER A 72 17.22 -2.47 -3.67
C SER A 72 16.39 -1.22 -3.94
N ILE A 73 15.44 -1.35 -4.88
CA ILE A 73 14.43 -0.33 -5.17
C ILE A 73 13.07 -0.89 -4.82
N TYR A 74 12.31 -0.14 -4.02
CA TYR A 74 10.93 -0.45 -3.69
C TYR A 74 10.01 0.52 -4.42
N GLN A 75 9.00 0.01 -5.08
CA GLN A 75 8.07 0.81 -5.86
C GLN A 75 6.64 0.35 -5.60
N ALA A 76 5.79 1.27 -5.13
CA ALA A 76 4.36 1.08 -5.13
C ALA A 76 3.79 1.38 -6.53
N VAL A 77 2.91 0.50 -6.99
CA VAL A 77 2.16 0.67 -8.24
C VAL A 77 0.75 0.15 -8.03
N PHE A 78 -0.20 0.55 -8.87
CA PHE A 78 -1.55 0.00 -8.81
C PHE A 78 -2.16 -0.15 -10.19
N ASN A 79 -3.17 -1.00 -10.28
CA ASN A 79 -4.03 -1.16 -11.44
C ASN A 79 -5.37 -0.49 -11.13
N TYR A 80 -5.76 0.46 -11.96
CA TYR A 80 -7.09 1.04 -11.92
C TYR A 80 -8.14 -0.01 -12.29
N LYS A 81 -9.22 -0.06 -11.53
CA LYS A 81 -10.40 -0.88 -11.80
C LYS A 81 -11.64 0.02 -11.78
N LYS A 82 -12.37 0.07 -12.88
CA LYS A 82 -13.62 0.83 -12.94
C LYS A 82 -14.68 0.13 -12.09
N ASP A 83 -15.37 0.87 -11.24
CA ASP A 83 -16.46 0.38 -10.37
C ASP A 83 -16.03 -0.69 -9.35
N HIS A 84 -14.71 -0.81 -9.03
CA HIS A 84 -14.15 -1.72 -8.04
C HIS A 84 -13.04 -1.05 -7.25
N GLN A 85 -12.68 -1.64 -6.12
CA GLN A 85 -11.49 -1.23 -5.40
C GLN A 85 -10.24 -1.45 -6.26
N TRP A 86 -9.35 -0.45 -6.31
CA TRP A 86 -8.13 -0.53 -7.11
C TRP A 86 -7.14 -1.53 -6.52
N GLN A 87 -6.38 -2.19 -7.39
CA GLN A 87 -5.46 -3.25 -7.01
C GLN A 87 -4.04 -2.72 -6.86
N GLY A 88 -3.55 -2.68 -5.63
CA GLY A 88 -2.20 -2.25 -5.30
C GLY A 88 -1.15 -3.35 -5.45
N ARG A 89 0.10 -2.92 -5.58
CA ARG A 89 1.29 -3.77 -5.57
C ARG A 89 2.45 -3.00 -4.94
N LEU A 90 3.23 -3.66 -4.13
CA LEU A 90 4.54 -3.19 -3.70
C LEU A 90 5.59 -4.13 -4.29
N LEU A 91 6.50 -3.55 -5.07
CA LEU A 91 7.50 -4.28 -5.85
C LEU A 91 8.88 -4.03 -5.27
N ARG A 92 9.70 -5.08 -5.16
CA ARG A 92 11.13 -4.96 -4.92
C ARG A 92 11.90 -5.34 -6.16
N TYR A 93 12.84 -4.49 -6.54
CA TYR A 93 13.79 -4.74 -7.62
C TYR A 93 15.21 -4.72 -7.08
N LYS A 94 16.08 -5.50 -7.72
CA LYS A 94 17.52 -5.37 -7.51
C LYS A 94 18.01 -4.08 -8.19
N LEU A 95 18.85 -3.28 -7.51
CA LEU A 95 19.60 -2.22 -8.14
C LEU A 95 20.95 -2.80 -8.60
N LYS A 96 21.32 -2.58 -9.86
CA LYS A 96 22.60 -3.02 -10.38
C LYS A 96 23.70 -2.02 -10.02
N ALA A 97 24.96 -2.45 -10.09
CA ALA A 97 26.11 -1.59 -9.76
C ALA A 97 26.23 -0.36 -10.67
N ASP A 98 25.67 -0.42 -11.88
CA ASP A 98 25.61 0.70 -12.83
C ASP A 98 24.43 1.68 -12.55
N GLY A 99 23.68 1.48 -11.45
CA GLY A 99 22.52 2.27 -11.07
C GLY A 99 21.23 1.93 -11.83
N THR A 100 21.25 0.95 -12.72
CA THR A 100 20.05 0.53 -13.45
C THR A 100 19.20 -0.46 -12.65
N VAL A 101 17.88 -0.44 -12.92
CA VAL A 101 16.93 -1.36 -12.29
C VAL A 101 17.14 -2.77 -12.83
N GLY A 102 17.39 -3.71 -11.94
CA GLY A 102 17.56 -5.13 -12.25
C GLY A 102 16.26 -5.92 -12.20
N ALA A 103 16.38 -7.23 -11.94
CA ALA A 103 15.22 -8.12 -11.89
C ALA A 103 14.29 -7.82 -10.71
N LYS A 104 12.97 -7.99 -10.94
CA LYS A 104 11.96 -8.01 -9.86
C LYS A 104 12.27 -9.17 -8.92
N GLN A 105 12.40 -8.87 -7.62
CA GLN A 105 12.67 -9.88 -6.60
C GLN A 105 11.35 -10.47 -6.07
N TRP A 106 10.39 -9.61 -5.78
CA TRP A 106 9.07 -10.01 -5.33
C TRP A 106 8.02 -8.92 -5.59
N ASP A 107 6.76 -9.32 -5.43
CA ASP A 107 5.56 -8.50 -5.55
C ASP A 107 4.62 -8.85 -4.41
N SER A 108 4.43 -7.94 -3.45
CA SER A 108 3.59 -8.18 -2.27
C SER A 108 2.11 -8.36 -2.62
N GLY A 109 1.63 -7.76 -3.72
CA GLY A 109 0.27 -7.99 -4.20
C GLY A 109 0.06 -9.45 -4.59
N GLU A 110 0.99 -10.03 -5.40
CA GLU A 110 0.95 -11.45 -5.79
C GLU A 110 1.10 -12.37 -4.57
N LYS A 111 1.94 -12.00 -3.59
CA LYS A 111 2.09 -12.77 -2.34
C LYS A 111 0.82 -12.78 -1.50
N LEU A 112 0.14 -11.64 -1.41
CA LEU A 112 -1.14 -11.54 -0.69
C LEU A 112 -2.27 -12.26 -1.44
N GLU A 113 -2.31 -12.19 -2.76
CA GLU A 113 -3.29 -12.93 -3.57
C GLU A 113 -3.20 -14.43 -3.29
N ALA A 114 -1.98 -14.99 -3.26
CA ALA A 114 -1.73 -16.40 -2.99
C ALA A 114 -1.93 -16.82 -1.53
N ARG A 115 -2.13 -15.86 -0.60
CA ARG A 115 -2.30 -16.14 0.83
C ARG A 115 -3.77 -16.22 1.19
N ALA A 116 -4.18 -17.27 1.90
CA ALA A 116 -5.55 -17.43 2.38
C ALA A 116 -5.95 -16.27 3.30
N ALA A 117 -7.15 -15.70 3.08
CA ALA A 117 -7.66 -14.52 3.77
C ALA A 117 -7.77 -14.71 5.29
N ASP A 118 -8.10 -15.91 5.75
CA ASP A 118 -8.22 -16.28 7.16
C ASP A 118 -6.87 -16.33 7.89
N THR A 119 -5.78 -16.56 7.16
CA THR A 119 -4.41 -16.60 7.72
C THR A 119 -3.76 -15.22 7.90
N ARG A 120 -4.42 -14.15 7.46
CA ARG A 120 -3.90 -12.78 7.58
C ARG A 120 -4.03 -12.27 9.01
N ASN A 121 -2.97 -11.62 9.48
CA ASN A 121 -2.94 -10.89 10.75
C ASN A 121 -3.43 -9.46 10.54
N ILE A 122 -4.75 -9.24 10.63
CA ILE A 122 -5.34 -7.89 10.54
C ILE A 122 -5.90 -7.52 11.91
N TRP A 123 -5.48 -6.35 12.41
CA TRP A 123 -5.82 -5.92 13.76
C TRP A 123 -6.12 -4.43 13.85
N THR A 124 -6.80 -4.07 14.90
CA THR A 124 -7.12 -2.70 15.30
C THR A 124 -7.12 -2.58 16.83
N VAL A 125 -7.26 -1.37 17.34
CA VAL A 125 -7.38 -1.10 18.78
C VAL A 125 -8.78 -0.62 19.07
N SER A 126 -9.48 -1.32 19.98
CA SER A 126 -10.76 -0.93 20.52
C SER A 126 -10.88 -1.46 21.96
N ALA A 127 -11.53 -0.71 22.81
CA ALA A 127 -11.72 -1.09 24.23
C ALA A 127 -12.48 -2.43 24.41
N ASN A 128 -13.29 -2.79 23.42
CA ASN A 128 -14.18 -3.96 23.49
C ASN A 128 -13.69 -5.15 22.64
N LEU A 129 -12.57 -4.99 21.93
CA LEU A 129 -11.97 -6.08 21.17
C LEU A 129 -10.89 -6.81 21.97
N PRO A 130 -10.73 -8.13 21.78
CA PRO A 130 -9.61 -8.84 22.35
C PRO A 130 -8.29 -8.28 21.80
N ALA A 131 -7.29 -8.17 22.67
CA ALA A 131 -5.94 -7.79 22.23
C ALA A 131 -5.35 -8.89 21.34
N GLY A 132 -4.58 -8.49 20.32
CA GLY A 132 -3.89 -9.42 19.42
C GLY A 132 -3.81 -8.91 17.99
N LEU A 133 -2.95 -9.55 17.21
CA LEU A 133 -2.66 -9.13 15.82
C LEU A 133 -3.68 -9.65 14.79
N ASN A 134 -4.73 -10.34 15.21
CA ASN A 134 -5.79 -10.86 14.34
C ASN A 134 -7.16 -10.72 15.00
N ASN A 135 -7.55 -9.49 15.37
CA ASN A 135 -8.83 -9.23 16.01
C ASN A 135 -9.87 -8.60 15.05
N PHE A 136 -9.47 -8.16 13.86
CA PHE A 136 -10.40 -7.69 12.82
C PHE A 136 -10.91 -8.90 12.00
N VAL A 137 -11.79 -9.68 12.62
CA VAL A 137 -12.36 -10.94 12.09
C VAL A 137 -13.86 -10.99 12.21
N ALA A 138 -14.53 -11.75 11.35
CA ALA A 138 -16.00 -11.92 11.39
C ALA A 138 -16.52 -12.43 12.75
N ALA A 139 -15.74 -13.23 13.48
CA ALA A 139 -16.07 -13.68 14.82
C ALA A 139 -16.29 -12.51 15.82
N ASN A 140 -15.66 -11.37 15.59
CA ASN A 140 -15.79 -10.15 16.39
C ASN A 140 -16.80 -9.15 15.82
N GLN A 141 -17.63 -9.56 14.85
CA GLN A 141 -18.56 -8.67 14.15
C GLN A 141 -19.55 -7.96 15.10
N SER A 142 -19.91 -8.54 16.24
CA SER A 142 -20.82 -7.90 17.22
C SER A 142 -20.25 -6.59 17.78
N VAL A 143 -18.94 -6.53 18.00
CA VAL A 143 -18.23 -5.32 18.44
C VAL A 143 -17.93 -4.43 17.23
N LEU A 144 -17.31 -4.99 16.20
CA LEU A 144 -16.88 -4.25 15.01
C LEU A 144 -18.04 -3.56 14.28
N ARG A 145 -19.24 -4.12 14.30
CA ARG A 145 -20.43 -3.53 13.68
C ARG A 145 -20.73 -2.13 14.22
N SER A 146 -20.64 -1.92 15.53
CA SER A 146 -20.86 -0.60 16.12
C SER A 146 -19.81 0.43 15.70
N GLU A 147 -18.58 0.00 15.46
CA GLU A 147 -17.48 0.84 15.02
C GLU A 147 -17.53 1.09 13.51
N LEU A 148 -17.81 0.07 12.70
CA LEU A 148 -17.96 0.18 11.23
C LEU A 148 -19.09 1.15 10.84
N TYR A 149 -20.17 1.20 11.62
CA TYR A 149 -21.33 2.05 11.33
C TYR A 149 -21.43 3.29 12.22
N LEU A 150 -20.37 3.62 12.96
CA LEU A 150 -20.29 4.83 13.77
C LEU A 150 -20.58 6.08 12.92
N GLY A 151 -21.46 6.94 13.41
CA GLY A 151 -21.84 8.18 12.71
C GLY A 151 -22.70 7.99 11.45
N GLY A 152 -23.33 6.82 11.28
CA GLY A 152 -24.20 6.52 10.14
C GLY A 152 -25.35 5.58 10.50
N THR A 153 -26.13 5.18 9.49
CA THR A 153 -27.16 4.16 9.66
C THR A 153 -26.53 2.82 9.98
N MET A 154 -27.02 2.17 11.04
CA MET A 154 -26.53 0.87 11.47
C MET A 154 -26.83 -0.20 10.42
N GLY A 155 -25.80 -0.83 9.87
CA GLY A 155 -25.94 -1.98 9.00
C GLY A 155 -26.38 -3.24 9.75
N THR A 156 -26.79 -4.27 9.01
CA THR A 156 -27.12 -5.57 9.58
C THR A 156 -25.86 -6.32 10.04
N VAL A 157 -26.06 -7.43 10.73
CA VAL A 157 -24.96 -8.36 11.08
C VAL A 157 -24.29 -8.90 9.81
N ALA A 158 -25.09 -9.22 8.80
CA ALA A 158 -24.58 -9.71 7.50
C ALA A 158 -23.75 -8.64 6.81
N ASP A 159 -24.21 -7.37 6.78
CA ASP A 159 -23.44 -6.27 6.17
C ASP A 159 -22.07 -6.09 6.86
N ALA A 160 -22.03 -6.13 8.19
CA ALA A 160 -20.77 -6.05 8.93
C ALA A 160 -19.85 -7.24 8.64
N THR A 161 -20.40 -8.45 8.59
CA THR A 161 -19.66 -9.66 8.27
C THR A 161 -19.07 -9.60 6.85
N ASN A 162 -19.88 -9.20 5.87
CA ASN A 162 -19.44 -9.04 4.47
C ASN A 162 -18.33 -8.01 4.37
N LEU A 163 -18.46 -6.86 5.04
CA LEU A 163 -17.44 -5.82 5.01
C LEU A 163 -16.13 -6.25 5.67
N ILE A 164 -16.19 -6.96 6.81
CA ILE A 164 -15.00 -7.52 7.47
C ILE A 164 -14.33 -8.55 6.54
N ASN A 165 -15.10 -9.45 5.96
CA ASN A 165 -14.60 -10.48 5.06
C ASN A 165 -13.96 -9.86 3.80
N PHE A 166 -14.64 -8.89 3.17
CA PHE A 166 -14.10 -8.15 2.02
C PHE A 166 -12.78 -7.45 2.35
N THR A 167 -12.71 -6.77 3.50
CA THR A 167 -11.47 -6.11 3.96
C THR A 167 -10.34 -7.11 4.18
N ARG A 168 -10.65 -8.33 4.59
CA ARG A 168 -9.68 -9.42 4.74
C ARG A 168 -9.27 -10.03 3.41
N GLY A 169 -10.11 -9.98 2.38
CA GLY A 169 -9.80 -10.49 1.04
C GLY A 169 -10.73 -11.57 0.50
N ILE A 170 -11.94 -11.70 1.06
CA ILE A 170 -13.03 -12.53 0.52
C ILE A 170 -13.88 -11.67 -0.41
N ASP A 171 -14.30 -12.19 -1.54
CA ASP A 171 -15.14 -11.48 -2.51
C ASP A 171 -16.61 -11.44 -2.13
N SER A 172 -16.89 -10.88 -0.93
CA SER A 172 -18.24 -10.79 -0.37
C SER A 172 -19.22 -9.96 -1.20
N TYR A 173 -18.75 -9.33 -2.26
CA TYR A 173 -19.56 -8.50 -3.16
C TYR A 173 -19.60 -9.02 -4.60
N ASP A 174 -19.04 -10.20 -4.89
CA ASP A 174 -19.01 -10.85 -6.21
C ASP A 174 -18.50 -9.88 -7.31
N GLU A 175 -17.29 -9.30 -7.08
CA GLU A 175 -16.67 -8.33 -7.99
C GLU A 175 -16.34 -8.92 -9.37
N ASP A 176 -16.09 -10.22 -9.44
CA ASP A 176 -15.69 -10.92 -10.69
C ASP A 176 -16.85 -11.56 -11.43
N LEU A 177 -18.08 -11.50 -10.86
CA LEU A 177 -19.34 -11.96 -11.47
C LEU A 177 -19.39 -13.49 -11.70
N ASP A 178 -18.73 -14.26 -10.85
CA ASP A 178 -18.77 -15.73 -10.93
C ASP A 178 -19.92 -16.35 -10.11
N GLY A 179 -20.65 -15.52 -9.34
CA GLY A 179 -21.79 -15.89 -8.50
C GLY A 179 -21.37 -16.41 -7.13
N SER A 180 -20.09 -16.42 -6.80
CA SER A 180 -19.57 -16.75 -5.49
C SER A 180 -19.38 -15.48 -4.63
N THR A 181 -19.63 -15.58 -3.33
CA THR A 181 -19.33 -14.52 -2.33
C THR A 181 -18.42 -15.02 -1.23
N THR A 182 -17.80 -16.18 -1.43
CA THR A 182 -16.96 -16.87 -0.45
C THR A 182 -15.56 -17.19 -0.93
N ASP A 183 -15.28 -16.97 -2.19
CA ASP A 183 -13.97 -17.08 -2.82
C ASP A 183 -13.09 -15.88 -2.47
N GLU A 184 -11.85 -15.93 -2.89
CA GLU A 184 -10.86 -14.92 -2.53
C GLU A 184 -10.69 -13.90 -3.66
N ARG A 185 -10.51 -12.63 -3.26
CA ARG A 185 -10.25 -11.50 -4.14
C ARG A 185 -8.81 -11.01 -4.02
N TRP A 186 -8.42 -10.06 -4.90
CA TRP A 186 -7.18 -9.31 -4.73
C TRP A 186 -7.18 -8.53 -3.41
N LYS A 187 -6.18 -8.75 -2.55
CA LYS A 187 -6.20 -8.34 -1.14
C LYS A 187 -5.50 -7.02 -0.83
N LEU A 188 -4.57 -6.58 -1.68
CA LEU A 188 -3.86 -5.32 -1.49
C LEU A 188 -4.54 -4.22 -2.29
N ALA A 189 -5.15 -3.27 -1.61
CA ALA A 189 -5.66 -2.06 -2.25
C ALA A 189 -4.51 -1.13 -2.68
N ASP A 190 -4.82 -0.14 -3.50
CA ASP A 190 -3.82 0.78 -4.03
C ASP A 190 -3.03 1.50 -2.93
N ILE A 191 -1.73 1.63 -3.17
CA ILE A 191 -0.80 2.47 -2.42
C ILE A 191 -0.64 3.74 -3.24
N TYR A 192 -1.39 4.80 -2.90
CA TYR A 192 -1.54 5.97 -3.76
C TYR A 192 -0.50 7.06 -3.45
N ASN A 193 -0.54 7.68 -2.27
CA ASN A 193 0.41 8.71 -1.83
C ASN A 193 1.40 8.21 -0.76
N SER A 194 1.18 7.04 -0.18
CA SER A 194 2.04 6.50 0.87
C SER A 194 3.37 6.01 0.30
N THR A 195 4.43 6.77 0.52
CA THR A 195 5.80 6.34 0.22
C THR A 195 6.22 5.28 1.23
N PRO A 196 6.65 4.08 0.81
CA PRO A 196 7.04 3.03 1.73
C PRO A 196 8.21 3.42 2.64
N ALA A 197 8.17 3.02 3.91
CA ALA A 197 9.23 3.22 4.87
C ALA A 197 9.87 1.89 5.28
N LEU A 198 11.19 1.91 5.51
CA LEU A 198 11.94 0.74 5.92
C LEU A 198 12.18 0.76 7.43
N VAL A 199 11.94 -0.38 8.05
CA VAL A 199 12.26 -0.66 9.45
C VAL A 199 13.45 -1.60 9.48
N ASN A 200 14.62 -1.06 9.74
CA ASN A 200 15.86 -1.83 9.91
C ASN A 200 16.16 -2.08 11.39
N ASN A 201 17.22 -2.83 11.64
CA ASN A 201 17.81 -2.84 12.98
C ASN A 201 18.24 -1.41 13.39
N PRO A 202 18.21 -1.07 14.69
CA PRO A 202 18.63 0.25 15.18
C PRO A 202 20.08 0.55 14.78
N SER A 203 20.31 1.69 14.11
CA SER A 203 21.63 2.01 13.52
C SER A 203 22.13 3.43 13.82
N SER A 204 21.34 4.24 14.54
CA SER A 204 21.72 5.64 14.81
C SER A 204 23.07 5.77 15.51
N GLY A 205 23.74 6.89 15.25
CA GLY A 205 25.04 7.21 15.83
C GLY A 205 25.03 7.40 17.34
N MET A 206 26.19 7.32 17.94
CA MET A 206 26.44 7.55 19.38
C MET A 206 27.77 8.31 19.57
N ASP A 207 28.05 9.28 18.70
CA ASP A 207 29.22 10.13 18.81
C ASP A 207 29.14 11.01 20.08
N THR A 208 30.25 11.15 20.77
CA THR A 208 30.36 11.92 22.01
C THR A 208 31.07 13.25 21.86
N ALA A 209 31.48 13.61 20.66
CA ALA A 209 32.22 14.84 20.40
C ALA A 209 31.40 16.12 20.69
N ASP A 210 30.11 16.11 20.29
CA ASP A 210 29.21 17.20 20.59
C ASP A 210 28.19 16.82 21.67
N LYS A 211 28.34 17.40 22.85
CA LYS A 211 27.50 17.14 24.03
C LYS A 211 26.03 17.59 23.87
N ASN A 212 25.73 18.41 22.88
CA ASN A 212 24.36 18.89 22.57
C ASN A 212 23.68 18.07 21.46
N SER A 213 24.37 17.06 20.94
CA SER A 213 23.84 16.24 19.85
C SER A 213 22.94 15.11 20.35
N ASP A 214 22.05 14.64 19.46
CA ASP A 214 21.27 13.42 19.68
C ASP A 214 22.16 12.19 19.86
N ASP A 215 23.32 12.16 19.20
CA ASP A 215 24.29 11.08 19.31
C ASP A 215 24.86 10.98 20.73
N PHE A 216 25.22 12.13 21.32
CA PHE A 216 25.65 12.18 22.71
C PHE A 216 24.55 11.71 23.65
N TYR A 217 23.32 12.20 23.47
CA TYR A 217 22.17 11.75 24.27
C TYR A 217 21.99 10.23 24.19
N ARG A 218 22.05 9.65 22.99
CA ARG A 218 21.97 8.20 22.78
C ARG A 218 23.08 7.45 23.52
N SER A 219 24.32 7.98 23.49
CA SER A 219 25.45 7.37 24.16
C SER A 219 25.28 7.31 25.68
N GLN A 220 24.63 8.31 26.29
CA GLN A 220 24.40 8.41 27.73
C GLN A 220 23.15 7.65 28.21
N ASN A 221 22.21 7.37 27.35
CA ASN A 221 20.90 6.81 27.72
C ASN A 221 20.70 5.35 27.25
N GLY A 222 21.77 4.56 27.17
CA GLY A 222 21.70 3.11 26.97
C GLY A 222 21.29 2.66 25.56
N TYR A 223 21.37 3.53 24.55
CA TYR A 223 21.03 3.17 23.16
C TYR A 223 21.88 2.01 22.61
N LYS A 224 23.13 1.86 23.09
CA LYS A 224 23.98 0.73 22.72
C LYS A 224 23.34 -0.61 23.08
N ALA A 225 22.80 -0.75 24.28
CA ALA A 225 22.11 -1.97 24.70
C ALA A 225 20.85 -2.25 23.86
N PHE A 226 20.13 -1.19 23.47
CA PHE A 226 18.99 -1.30 22.55
C PHE A 226 19.43 -1.79 21.16
N LYS A 227 20.50 -1.22 20.58
CA LYS A 227 21.08 -1.69 19.31
C LYS A 227 21.50 -3.15 19.39
N ASP A 228 22.23 -3.54 20.45
CA ASP A 228 22.72 -4.90 20.62
C ASP A 228 21.57 -5.91 20.73
N ARG A 229 20.49 -5.53 21.44
CA ARG A 229 19.29 -6.36 21.58
C ARG A 229 18.56 -6.59 20.25
N TRP A 230 18.47 -5.56 19.42
CA TRP A 230 17.69 -5.59 18.18
C TRP A 230 18.54 -5.69 16.91
N LYS A 231 19.83 -5.99 17.03
CA LYS A 231 20.76 -6.09 15.90
C LYS A 231 20.36 -7.12 14.84
N ALA A 232 19.61 -8.15 15.22
CA ALA A 232 19.12 -9.19 14.33
C ALA A 232 17.66 -8.95 13.84
N ARG A 233 17.08 -7.76 14.11
CA ARG A 233 15.74 -7.43 13.61
C ARG A 233 15.73 -7.46 12.09
N ALA A 234 14.86 -8.31 11.52
CA ALA A 234 14.70 -8.42 10.08
C ALA A 234 14.12 -7.14 9.49
N THR A 235 14.67 -6.69 8.37
CA THR A 235 14.15 -5.54 7.63
C THR A 235 12.71 -5.79 7.21
N THR A 236 11.86 -4.82 7.48
CA THR A 236 10.44 -4.84 7.15
C THR A 236 10.08 -3.55 6.43
N ILE A 237 9.16 -3.61 5.47
CA ILE A 237 8.66 -2.46 4.73
C ILE A 237 7.26 -2.13 5.23
N LEU A 238 7.05 -0.87 5.63
CA LEU A 238 5.74 -0.35 5.98
C LEU A 238 5.18 0.47 4.82
N ALA A 239 3.94 0.23 4.46
CA ALA A 239 3.23 0.99 3.43
C ALA A 239 1.76 1.13 3.80
N GLY A 240 1.24 2.34 3.70
CA GLY A 240 -0.18 2.60 3.83
C GLY A 240 -0.92 2.28 2.53
N SER A 241 -2.15 1.81 2.62
CA SER A 241 -3.01 1.54 1.47
C SER A 241 -4.40 2.13 1.61
N ASN A 242 -5.05 2.35 0.49
CA ASN A 242 -6.44 2.77 0.39
C ASN A 242 -7.44 1.65 0.71
N GLY A 243 -6.95 0.49 1.15
CA GLY A 243 -7.74 -0.52 1.85
C GLY A 243 -8.00 -0.22 3.33
N GLY A 244 -7.56 0.96 3.83
CA GLY A 244 -7.73 1.37 5.21
C GLY A 244 -6.66 0.85 6.17
N MET A 245 -5.53 0.36 5.67
CA MET A 245 -4.54 -0.35 6.48
C MET A 245 -3.12 0.18 6.29
N LEU A 246 -2.34 0.19 7.38
CA LEU A 246 -0.89 0.18 7.32
C LEU A 246 -0.43 -1.28 7.27
N HIS A 247 0.25 -1.67 6.21
CA HIS A 247 0.81 -3.00 6.02
C HIS A 247 2.27 -3.07 6.43
N ALA A 248 2.68 -4.21 6.98
CA ALA A 248 4.08 -4.56 7.21
C ALA A 248 4.46 -5.77 6.35
N PHE A 249 5.38 -5.57 5.42
CA PHE A 249 5.85 -6.61 4.51
C PHE A 249 7.28 -7.05 4.85
N SER A 250 7.53 -8.34 4.78
CA SER A 250 8.87 -8.92 4.91
C SER A 250 9.76 -8.46 3.75
N ASN A 251 10.94 -7.92 4.04
CA ASN A 251 11.89 -7.57 3.00
C ASN A 251 12.44 -8.81 2.26
N ALA A 252 12.47 -9.95 2.92
CA ALA A 252 13.06 -11.17 2.34
C ALA A 252 12.26 -11.65 1.11
N ASP A 253 10.93 -11.65 1.20
CA ASP A 253 10.06 -12.31 0.21
C ASP A 253 8.79 -11.53 -0.16
N GLY A 254 8.55 -10.36 0.44
CA GLY A 254 7.37 -9.54 0.19
C GLY A 254 6.08 -10.03 0.85
N SER A 255 6.13 -11.05 1.70
CA SER A 255 4.96 -11.53 2.44
C SER A 255 4.50 -10.53 3.50
N GLU A 256 3.19 -10.41 3.70
CA GLU A 256 2.62 -9.59 4.76
C GLU A 256 2.83 -10.24 6.13
N LYS A 257 3.43 -9.52 7.07
CA LYS A 257 3.54 -9.93 8.47
C LYS A 257 2.25 -9.63 9.23
N TRP A 258 1.76 -8.41 9.08
CA TRP A 258 0.51 -7.92 9.66
C TRP A 258 0.01 -6.68 8.90
N ALA A 259 -1.26 -6.36 9.12
CA ALA A 259 -1.86 -5.09 8.72
C ALA A 259 -2.62 -4.47 9.91
N PHE A 260 -2.50 -3.17 10.08
CA PHE A 260 -3.17 -2.40 11.13
C PHE A 260 -4.21 -1.47 10.54
N ILE A 261 -5.43 -1.53 11.05
CA ILE A 261 -6.50 -0.59 10.71
C ILE A 261 -6.57 0.46 11.82
N PRO A 262 -6.24 1.74 11.56
CA PRO A 262 -6.45 2.81 12.52
C PRO A 262 -7.92 2.90 12.94
N PRO A 263 -8.22 3.04 14.25
CA PRO A 263 -9.61 3.13 14.72
C PRO A 263 -10.45 4.20 14.02
N SER A 264 -9.84 5.34 13.67
CA SER A 264 -10.50 6.43 12.95
C SER A 264 -10.96 6.06 11.53
N LEU A 265 -10.33 5.05 10.91
CA LEU A 265 -10.68 4.58 9.57
C LEU A 265 -11.73 3.46 9.56
N ILE A 266 -12.01 2.82 10.70
CA ILE A 266 -13.00 1.74 10.74
C ILE A 266 -14.35 2.18 10.15
N PRO A 267 -14.93 3.34 10.50
CA PRO A 267 -16.19 3.79 9.91
C PRO A 267 -16.11 4.09 8.42
N LYS A 268 -14.91 4.39 7.90
CA LYS A 268 -14.70 4.71 6.48
C LYS A 268 -14.73 3.45 5.60
N LEU A 269 -14.42 2.28 6.15
CA LEU A 269 -14.42 1.02 5.41
C LEU A 269 -15.78 0.71 4.77
N ARG A 270 -16.90 1.16 5.37
CA ARG A 270 -18.22 0.99 4.75
C ARG A 270 -18.36 1.65 3.37
N GLY A 271 -17.52 2.66 3.09
CA GLY A 271 -17.48 3.33 1.78
C GLY A 271 -17.05 2.42 0.63
N VAL A 272 -16.45 1.27 0.91
CA VAL A 272 -16.13 0.25 -0.09
C VAL A 272 -17.40 -0.33 -0.71
N SER A 273 -18.46 -0.54 0.06
CA SER A 273 -19.74 -0.98 -0.49
C SER A 273 -20.38 0.14 -1.29
N SER A 274 -20.62 -0.11 -2.59
CA SER A 274 -21.28 0.87 -3.47
C SER A 274 -22.79 0.91 -3.31
N GLY A 275 -23.38 -0.04 -2.59
CA GLY A 275 -24.82 -0.27 -2.55
C GLY A 275 -25.40 -0.82 -3.87
N LYS A 276 -24.55 -1.14 -4.86
CA LYS A 276 -24.91 -1.75 -6.13
C LYS A 276 -24.36 -3.16 -6.19
N ALA A 277 -25.11 -4.08 -6.80
CA ALA A 277 -24.65 -5.44 -6.98
C ALA A 277 -23.34 -5.47 -7.78
N ASN A 278 -22.41 -6.33 -7.37
CA ASN A 278 -21.16 -6.62 -8.06
C ASN A 278 -20.24 -5.39 -8.26
N LYS A 279 -20.40 -4.35 -7.43
CA LYS A 279 -19.60 -3.13 -7.51
C LYS A 279 -19.13 -2.69 -6.14
N THR A 280 -17.87 -2.26 -6.11
CA THR A 280 -17.25 -1.66 -4.94
C THR A 280 -16.66 -0.30 -5.30
N ASN A 281 -16.16 0.42 -4.31
CA ASN A 281 -15.52 1.71 -4.50
C ASN A 281 -14.09 1.65 -3.95
N SER A 282 -13.18 2.38 -4.59
CA SER A 282 -11.97 2.82 -3.90
C SER A 282 -12.34 3.86 -2.85
N ILE A 283 -11.69 3.79 -1.70
CA ILE A 283 -11.78 4.77 -0.61
C ILE A 283 -10.39 5.38 -0.39
N TYR A 284 -10.31 6.49 0.30
CA TYR A 284 -9.05 6.92 0.89
C TYR A 284 -8.88 6.28 2.26
N GLY A 285 -7.74 5.64 2.48
CA GLY A 285 -7.41 4.92 3.70
C GLY A 285 -6.19 5.49 4.41
N VAL A 286 -5.14 4.68 4.60
CA VAL A 286 -3.85 5.14 5.10
C VAL A 286 -3.04 5.66 3.90
N ASP A 287 -3.25 6.92 3.55
CA ASP A 287 -2.69 7.54 2.36
C ASP A 287 -1.42 8.37 2.64
N GLY A 288 -1.12 8.65 3.91
CA GLY A 288 0.12 9.32 4.32
C GLY A 288 1.32 8.38 4.40
N SER A 289 2.51 8.93 4.16
CA SER A 289 3.76 8.18 4.25
C SER A 289 4.14 7.89 5.71
N PRO A 290 4.45 6.65 6.09
CA PRO A 290 4.91 6.32 7.43
C PRO A 290 6.33 6.86 7.69
N VAL A 291 6.57 7.35 8.89
CA VAL A 291 7.89 7.81 9.37
C VAL A 291 8.31 6.96 10.56
N VAL A 292 9.49 6.36 10.47
CA VAL A 292 10.03 5.46 11.50
C VAL A 292 11.20 6.14 12.21
N LYS A 293 11.18 6.13 13.54
CA LYS A 293 12.26 6.67 14.37
C LYS A 293 12.45 5.85 15.65
N ASP A 294 13.70 5.79 16.10
CA ASP A 294 14.01 5.36 17.45
C ASP A 294 13.84 6.56 18.40
N ILE A 295 13.03 6.40 19.42
CA ILE A 295 12.72 7.42 20.44
C ILE A 295 13.02 6.89 21.84
N TYR A 296 13.41 7.80 22.75
CA TYR A 296 13.51 7.48 24.17
C TYR A 296 12.25 7.95 24.90
N HIS A 297 11.50 7.02 25.45
CA HIS A 297 10.24 7.31 26.12
C HIS A 297 10.08 6.47 27.39
N ASN A 298 9.75 7.13 28.50
CA ASN A 298 9.55 6.51 29.80
C ASN A 298 10.73 5.58 30.22
N GLY A 299 11.98 6.07 30.07
CA GLY A 299 13.17 5.34 30.50
C GLY A 299 13.62 4.22 29.57
N ALA A 300 13.04 4.08 28.38
CA ALA A 300 13.37 3.02 27.43
C ALA A 300 13.42 3.52 25.98
N TRP A 301 14.31 2.94 25.20
CA TRP A 301 14.32 3.13 23.74
C TRP A 301 13.25 2.28 23.07
N LYS A 302 12.59 2.86 22.09
CA LYS A 302 11.57 2.24 21.26
C LYS A 302 11.76 2.65 19.81
N THR A 303 11.48 1.74 18.89
CA THR A 303 11.27 2.10 17.49
C THR A 303 9.77 2.37 17.28
N VAL A 304 9.44 3.56 16.84
CA VAL A 304 8.04 3.98 16.64
C VAL A 304 7.83 4.34 15.17
N VAL A 305 6.69 3.94 14.62
CA VAL A 305 6.18 4.48 13.35
C VAL A 305 5.05 5.47 13.65
N VAL A 306 5.10 6.63 12.99
CA VAL A 306 4.01 7.61 12.96
C VAL A 306 3.56 7.73 11.52
N PHE A 307 2.25 7.72 11.28
CA PHE A 307 1.67 7.84 9.95
C PHE A 307 0.33 8.58 10.01
N GLY A 308 0.08 9.36 8.97
CA GLY A 308 -1.18 10.09 8.77
C GLY A 308 -2.10 9.35 7.81
N MET A 309 -3.37 9.69 7.87
CA MET A 309 -4.38 9.11 6.97
C MET A 309 -4.48 9.89 5.65
N GLY A 310 -3.80 11.05 5.52
CA GLY A 310 -3.87 11.89 4.33
C GLY A 310 -5.32 12.26 3.99
N GLU A 311 -5.75 11.93 2.79
CA GLU A 311 -7.14 12.15 2.34
C GLU A 311 -8.16 11.22 3.03
N GLY A 312 -7.69 10.16 3.70
CA GLY A 312 -8.57 9.21 4.38
C GLY A 312 -9.24 9.79 5.62
N GLU A 313 -8.49 10.53 6.44
CA GLU A 313 -8.99 11.15 7.69
C GLU A 313 -8.00 12.18 8.23
N HIS A 314 -8.48 13.19 8.97
CA HIS A 314 -7.65 14.20 9.63
C HIS A 314 -7.09 13.69 10.97
N SER A 315 -6.33 12.60 10.93
CA SER A 315 -5.75 11.98 12.11
C SER A 315 -4.38 11.38 11.86
N TYR A 316 -3.67 11.10 12.95
CA TYR A 316 -2.39 10.39 12.95
C TYR A 316 -2.49 9.21 13.90
N SER A 317 -1.78 8.14 13.56
CA SER A 317 -1.56 7.01 14.44
C SER A 317 -0.07 6.80 14.69
N ALA A 318 0.25 6.25 15.86
CA ALA A 318 1.60 5.86 16.23
C ALA A 318 1.59 4.43 16.78
N LEU A 319 2.53 3.60 16.33
CA LEU A 319 2.70 2.24 16.82
C LEU A 319 4.13 2.04 17.33
N ASP A 320 4.26 1.37 18.48
CA ASP A 320 5.52 0.81 18.94
C ASP A 320 5.81 -0.46 18.13
N ILE A 321 6.78 -0.37 17.25
CA ILE A 321 7.24 -1.45 16.36
C ILE A 321 8.63 -1.95 16.75
N THR A 322 9.04 -1.75 18.00
CA THR A 322 10.33 -2.21 18.51
C THR A 322 10.48 -3.71 18.26
N ASN A 323 9.47 -4.48 18.60
CA ASN A 323 9.33 -5.85 18.10
C ASN A 323 8.39 -5.83 16.90
N ILE A 324 8.95 -5.94 15.70
CA ILE A 324 8.18 -5.86 14.45
C ILE A 324 7.19 -7.03 14.28
N ASP A 325 7.37 -8.13 14.98
CA ASP A 325 6.47 -9.28 14.94
C ASP A 325 5.37 -9.21 16.02
N ALA A 326 5.45 -8.23 16.92
CA ALA A 326 4.46 -7.97 17.98
C ALA A 326 4.31 -6.45 18.22
N PRO A 327 3.81 -5.68 17.22
CA PRO A 327 3.55 -4.25 17.35
C PRO A 327 2.49 -3.95 18.42
N LYS A 328 2.52 -2.69 18.93
CA LYS A 328 1.60 -2.22 19.97
C LYS A 328 1.08 -0.82 19.65
#